data_5ddc7153145a406886150c8a70432999
#
_entry.id   5ddc7153145a406886150c8a70432999
#
_cell.length_a   1.000
_cell.length_b   1.000
_cell.length_c   1.000
_cell.angle_alpha   90.00
_cell.angle_beta   90.00
_cell.angle_gamma   90.00
#
_symmetry.space_group_name_H-M   'P 1'
#
loop_
_entity.id
_entity.type
_entity.pdbx_description
1 polymer ?
#
loop_
_entity_poly.entity_id
_entity_poly.type
_entity_poly.pdbx_seq_one_letter_code
_entity_poly.pdbx_strand_id
1 'polypeptide(L)'
;GCEIALFDTTTGTRETLATVPRPDGHRFNDGRCDRQGRFWVGTMHNVTRAPVGTLYRLQGRGAPVAVREGLCIPNSLSWSPYGTTMYLADSLTHRIDACDYDTAAGTPGPWRPYASTTPPGFPDGATVDAEGYLWSAQFKASQVVRYAPDGRIDRVIPMPVDKPTAVAFGGPDLDVLYITTASQHMSPDELAAQPLAGALLAIDPGVRGLPEPRYVPHP
;
A
#
# COMPACT_ATOMS: atom_id res chain seq x y z
N GLY A 1 14.29 -7.19 -9.36
CA GLY A 1 14.96 -5.92 -9.70
C GLY A 1 14.29 -4.74 -9.05
N CYS A 2 15.01 -3.62 -9.06
CA CYS A 2 14.43 -2.33 -8.66
C CYS A 2 14.23 -1.46 -9.89
N GLU A 3 13.56 -1.99 -10.89
CA GLU A 3 13.15 -1.30 -12.10
C GLU A 3 11.68 -0.93 -12.02
N ILE A 4 11.37 0.29 -12.42
CA ILE A 4 10.01 0.80 -12.65
C ILE A 4 9.80 0.78 -14.16
N ALA A 5 8.74 0.11 -14.61
CA ALA A 5 8.48 -0.08 -16.03
C ALA A 5 6.98 0.06 -16.34
N LEU A 6 6.68 0.47 -17.55
CA LEU A 6 5.36 0.31 -18.16
C LEU A 6 5.30 -1.07 -18.82
N PHE A 7 4.19 -1.74 -18.67
CA PHE A 7 3.90 -3.01 -19.35
C PHE A 7 2.61 -2.88 -20.14
N ASP A 8 2.69 -3.07 -21.43
CA ASP A 8 1.52 -3.13 -22.30
C ASP A 8 0.93 -4.52 -22.29
N THR A 9 -0.23 -4.68 -21.68
CA THR A 9 -0.92 -5.97 -21.55
C THR A 9 -1.46 -6.51 -22.88
N THR A 10 -1.59 -5.67 -23.91
CA THR A 10 -2.07 -6.07 -25.23
C THR A 10 -0.94 -6.65 -26.07
N THR A 11 0.22 -5.99 -26.08
CA THR A 11 1.36 -6.37 -26.92
C THR A 11 2.38 -7.23 -26.16
N GLY A 12 2.33 -7.27 -24.83
CA GLY A 12 3.34 -7.90 -23.98
C GLY A 12 4.66 -7.11 -23.92
N THR A 13 4.71 -5.91 -24.46
CA THR A 13 5.94 -5.09 -24.46
C THR A 13 6.16 -4.45 -23.10
N ARG A 14 7.43 -4.31 -22.75
CA ARG A 14 7.88 -3.69 -21.50
C ARG A 14 8.85 -2.54 -21.82
N GLU A 15 8.58 -1.38 -21.23
CA GLU A 15 9.44 -0.20 -21.30
C GLU A 15 9.91 0.16 -19.89
N THR A 16 11.23 0.10 -19.63
CA THR A 16 11.81 0.56 -18.36
C THR A 16 11.80 2.08 -18.32
N LEU A 17 11.12 2.65 -17.33
CA LEU A 17 11.06 4.10 -17.10
C LEU A 17 12.25 4.57 -16.26
N ALA A 18 12.57 3.81 -15.21
CA ALA A 18 13.60 4.18 -14.26
C ALA A 18 14.13 2.96 -13.50
N THR A 19 15.32 3.13 -12.92
CA THR A 19 15.91 2.19 -11.95
C THR A 19 16.29 2.94 -10.69
N VAL A 20 16.14 2.30 -9.55
CA VAL A 20 16.69 2.80 -8.28
C VAL A 20 17.88 1.97 -7.84
N PRO A 21 18.82 2.54 -7.05
CA PRO A 21 19.91 1.78 -6.46
C PRO A 21 19.38 0.53 -5.77
N ARG A 22 20.00 -0.62 -6.05
CA ARG A 22 19.65 -1.90 -5.46
C ARG A 22 20.87 -2.50 -4.77
N PRO A 23 21.11 -2.20 -3.50
CA PRO A 23 22.02 -3.00 -2.70
C PRO A 23 21.53 -4.45 -2.62
N ASP A 24 22.43 -5.40 -2.38
CA ASP A 24 22.08 -6.81 -2.29
C ASP A 24 20.95 -7.06 -1.28
N GLY A 25 20.03 -7.94 -1.64
CA GLY A 25 18.90 -8.29 -0.80
C GLY A 25 17.72 -7.30 -0.82
N HIS A 26 17.82 -6.15 -1.51
CA HIS A 26 16.71 -5.20 -1.61
C HIS A 26 15.71 -5.56 -2.71
N ARG A 27 14.44 -5.21 -2.48
CA ARG A 27 13.34 -5.27 -3.44
C ARG A 27 12.37 -4.12 -3.22
N PHE A 28 11.53 -3.86 -4.19
CA PHE A 28 10.32 -3.06 -3.96
C PHE A 28 9.31 -3.83 -3.09
N ASN A 29 8.50 -3.09 -2.35
CA ASN A 29 7.38 -3.61 -1.59
C ASN A 29 6.07 -2.97 -2.08
N ASP A 30 5.53 -2.00 -1.36
CA ASP A 30 4.29 -1.32 -1.77
C ASP A 30 4.57 -0.15 -2.71
N GLY A 31 3.64 0.12 -3.63
CA GLY A 31 3.73 1.24 -4.56
C GLY A 31 2.37 1.65 -5.09
N ARG A 32 2.18 2.98 -5.25
CA ARG A 32 0.92 3.57 -5.73
C ARG A 32 1.17 4.91 -6.42
N CYS A 33 0.23 5.33 -7.27
CA CYS A 33 0.22 6.70 -7.80
C CYS A 33 -0.46 7.67 -6.82
N ASP A 34 0.08 8.89 -6.72
CA ASP A 34 -0.64 9.98 -6.08
C ASP A 34 -1.76 10.53 -7.00
N ARG A 35 -2.59 11.45 -6.49
CA ARG A 35 -3.72 12.00 -7.26
C ARG A 35 -3.31 12.79 -8.50
N GLN A 36 -2.03 13.17 -8.62
CA GLN A 36 -1.46 13.87 -9.77
C GLN A 36 -0.74 12.93 -10.75
N GLY A 37 -0.75 11.61 -10.49
CA GLY A 37 -0.18 10.60 -11.37
C GLY A 37 1.33 10.40 -11.23
N ARG A 38 1.95 10.83 -10.13
CA ARG A 38 3.33 10.46 -9.79
C ARG A 38 3.35 9.08 -9.15
N PHE A 39 4.28 8.23 -9.54
CA PHE A 39 4.41 6.91 -8.93
C PHE A 39 5.31 6.94 -7.71
N TRP A 40 4.84 6.33 -6.64
CA TRP A 40 5.55 6.18 -5.38
C TRP A 40 5.79 4.72 -5.11
N VAL A 41 6.98 4.37 -4.63
CA VAL A 41 7.34 2.98 -4.31
C VAL A 41 8.37 2.93 -3.21
N GLY A 42 8.16 2.02 -2.27
CA GLY A 42 9.10 1.76 -1.19
C GLY A 42 10.00 0.56 -1.47
N THR A 43 11.27 0.66 -1.07
CA THR A 43 12.20 -0.47 -1.04
C THR A 43 12.33 -1.04 0.37
N MET A 44 12.70 -2.32 0.46
CA MET A 44 13.00 -3.01 1.71
C MET A 44 14.11 -4.02 1.51
N HIS A 45 14.80 -4.39 2.60
CA HIS A 45 15.68 -5.56 2.59
C HIS A 45 14.87 -6.84 2.85
N ASN A 46 14.88 -7.76 1.89
CA ASN A 46 13.97 -8.91 1.85
C ASN A 46 14.17 -9.93 2.99
N VAL A 47 15.38 -10.05 3.49
CA VAL A 47 15.75 -11.06 4.52
C VAL A 47 15.78 -10.42 5.91
N THR A 48 16.66 -9.43 6.12
CA THR A 48 16.88 -8.84 7.44
C THR A 48 15.77 -7.93 7.90
N ARG A 49 15.04 -7.32 6.93
CA ARG A 49 14.02 -6.29 7.20
C ARG A 49 14.55 -5.14 8.07
N ALA A 50 15.86 -4.90 7.97
CA ALA A 50 16.52 -3.79 8.66
C ALA A 50 15.99 -2.44 8.13
N PRO A 51 16.10 -1.33 8.89
CA PRO A 51 15.61 0.00 8.50
C PRO A 51 16.53 0.67 7.46
N VAL A 52 16.68 0.03 6.30
CA VAL A 52 17.52 0.46 5.17
C VAL A 52 16.72 0.72 3.90
N GLY A 53 15.39 0.59 3.99
CA GLY A 53 14.48 0.87 2.89
C GLY A 53 14.29 2.36 2.67
N THR A 54 13.91 2.71 1.44
CA THR A 54 13.72 4.09 0.99
C THR A 54 12.41 4.20 0.22
N LEU A 55 11.65 5.25 0.49
CA LEU A 55 10.49 5.64 -0.31
C LEU A 55 10.97 6.54 -1.45
N TYR A 56 10.67 6.14 -2.68
CA TYR A 56 10.97 6.88 -3.90
C TYR A 56 9.71 7.46 -4.54
N ARG A 57 9.86 8.61 -5.18
CA ARG A 57 8.86 9.21 -6.07
C ARG A 57 9.42 9.29 -7.49
N LEU A 58 8.65 8.84 -8.47
CA LEU A 58 8.91 8.99 -9.90
C LEU A 58 7.85 9.91 -10.52
N GLN A 59 8.30 10.93 -11.24
CA GLN A 59 7.44 11.84 -11.99
C GLN A 59 7.85 11.83 -13.45
N GLY A 60 6.92 11.58 -14.36
CA GLY A 60 7.20 11.49 -15.79
C GLY A 60 8.32 10.50 -16.07
N ARG A 61 9.25 10.88 -16.95
CA ARG A 61 10.43 10.10 -17.31
C ARG A 61 11.70 10.57 -16.59
N GLY A 62 11.53 11.27 -15.46
CA GLY A 62 12.64 11.77 -14.66
C GLY A 62 13.34 10.69 -13.84
N ALA A 63 14.40 11.07 -13.16
CA ALA A 63 15.04 10.19 -12.18
C ALA A 63 14.16 10.03 -10.92
N PRO A 64 14.10 8.83 -10.30
CA PRO A 64 13.43 8.64 -9.04
C PRO A 64 14.09 9.50 -7.95
N VAL A 65 13.27 10.18 -7.16
CA VAL A 65 13.72 11.01 -6.03
C VAL A 65 13.53 10.24 -4.74
N ALA A 66 14.58 10.08 -3.94
CA ALA A 66 14.48 9.56 -2.58
C ALA A 66 13.80 10.61 -1.68
N VAL A 67 12.73 10.20 -0.97
CA VAL A 67 11.90 11.11 -0.19
C VAL A 67 11.96 10.79 1.30
N ARG A 68 11.99 9.52 1.67
CA ARG A 68 12.11 9.08 3.06
C ARG A 68 12.98 7.83 3.12
N GLU A 69 13.95 7.81 4.01
CA GLU A 69 14.86 6.70 4.26
C GLU A 69 14.61 6.07 5.63
N GLY A 70 15.30 4.96 5.92
CA GLY A 70 15.24 4.29 7.22
C GLY A 70 13.96 3.48 7.44
N LEU A 71 13.32 3.00 6.37
CA LEU A 71 12.13 2.17 6.45
C LEU A 71 12.49 0.69 6.53
N CYS A 72 11.71 -0.07 7.32
CA CYS A 72 11.84 -1.53 7.38
C CYS A 72 11.01 -2.20 6.28
N ILE A 73 9.70 -1.97 6.30
CA ILE A 73 8.73 -2.53 5.33
C ILE A 73 7.69 -1.45 5.01
N PRO A 74 7.97 -0.58 4.00
CA PRO A 74 7.02 0.45 3.60
C PRO A 74 5.76 -0.18 3.00
N ASN A 75 4.59 0.22 3.54
CA ASN A 75 3.26 -0.25 3.18
C ASN A 75 2.22 0.86 3.32
N SER A 76 0.96 0.56 3.04
CA SER A 76 -0.21 1.45 3.19
C SER A 76 -0.11 2.77 2.44
N LEU A 77 0.68 2.82 1.36
CA LEU A 77 0.78 4.01 0.51
C LEU A 77 -0.59 4.40 -0.01
N SER A 78 -1.09 5.56 0.40
CA SER A 78 -2.40 6.06 -0.03
C SER A 78 -2.54 7.57 0.20
N TRP A 79 -3.54 8.16 -0.45
CA TRP A 79 -3.83 9.59 -0.35
C TRP A 79 -5.32 9.81 -0.09
N SER A 80 -5.61 10.85 0.68
CA SER A 80 -6.97 11.34 0.88
C SER A 80 -7.66 11.65 -0.46
N PRO A 81 -9.00 11.79 -0.50
CA PRO A 81 -9.73 12.04 -1.75
C PRO A 81 -9.21 13.24 -2.56
N TYR A 82 -8.84 14.32 -1.90
CA TYR A 82 -8.27 15.52 -2.52
C TYR A 82 -6.74 15.46 -2.68
N GLY A 83 -6.09 14.39 -2.20
CA GLY A 83 -4.64 14.21 -2.27
C GLY A 83 -3.85 15.03 -1.25
N THR A 84 -4.49 15.78 -0.37
CA THR A 84 -3.83 16.71 0.57
C THR A 84 -3.27 16.05 1.82
N THR A 85 -3.58 14.78 2.05
CA THR A 85 -2.99 13.95 3.11
C THR A 85 -2.40 12.69 2.48
N MET A 86 -1.16 12.38 2.81
CA MET A 86 -0.49 11.12 2.44
C MET A 86 -0.39 10.22 3.65
N TYR A 87 -0.64 8.94 3.45
CA TYR A 87 -0.49 7.88 4.45
C TYR A 87 0.64 6.94 4.06
N LEU A 88 1.40 6.48 5.06
CA LEU A 88 2.47 5.50 4.91
C LEU A 88 2.59 4.70 6.20
N ALA A 89 2.65 3.39 6.08
CA ALA A 89 3.03 2.51 7.17
C ALA A 89 4.49 2.06 7.02
N ASP A 90 5.16 1.88 8.14
CA ASP A 90 6.27 0.94 8.26
C ASP A 90 5.77 -0.23 9.09
N SER A 91 5.52 -1.38 8.45
CA SER A 91 4.80 -2.50 9.08
C SER A 91 5.43 -2.93 10.40
N LEU A 92 6.77 -2.99 10.50
CA LEU A 92 7.44 -3.45 11.73
C LEU A 92 7.31 -2.48 12.91
N THR A 93 6.91 -1.24 12.67
CA THR A 93 6.63 -0.28 13.75
C THR A 93 5.20 -0.39 14.26
N HIS A 94 4.36 -1.24 13.64
CA HIS A 94 2.93 -1.35 13.92
C HIS A 94 2.17 -0.03 13.82
N ARG A 95 2.66 0.89 12.99
CA ARG A 95 2.13 2.25 12.90
C ARG A 95 1.89 2.67 11.46
N ILE A 96 0.80 3.39 11.27
CA ILE A 96 0.50 4.16 10.07
C ILE A 96 0.74 5.63 10.42
N ASP A 97 1.60 6.28 9.66
CA ASP A 97 1.83 7.72 9.74
C ASP A 97 1.00 8.45 8.67
N ALA A 98 0.68 9.71 8.93
CA ALA A 98 0.11 10.64 7.96
C ALA A 98 0.95 11.91 7.90
N CYS A 99 0.89 12.60 6.77
CA CYS A 99 1.43 13.95 6.64
C CYS A 99 0.54 14.80 5.74
N ASP A 100 0.64 16.12 5.89
CA ASP A 100 0.11 17.02 4.90
C ASP A 100 0.94 16.89 3.63
N TYR A 101 0.28 16.91 2.47
CA TYR A 101 0.92 16.65 1.20
C TYR A 101 0.70 17.83 0.24
N ASP A 102 1.80 18.42 -0.23
CA ASP A 102 1.74 19.43 -1.28
C ASP A 102 1.49 18.75 -2.62
N THR A 103 0.27 18.85 -3.10
CA THR A 103 -0.17 18.24 -4.35
C THR A 103 0.52 18.83 -5.57
N ALA A 104 0.92 20.10 -5.56
CA ALA A 104 1.59 20.76 -6.67
C ALA A 104 3.06 20.32 -6.74
N ALA A 105 3.80 20.41 -5.64
CA ALA A 105 5.20 20.01 -5.58
C ALA A 105 5.39 18.48 -5.51
N GLY A 106 4.37 17.74 -5.06
CA GLY A 106 4.47 16.31 -4.81
C GLY A 106 5.39 16.01 -3.62
N THR A 107 5.30 16.77 -2.55
CA THR A 107 6.20 16.63 -1.40
C THR A 107 5.40 16.43 -0.10
N PRO A 108 5.77 15.42 0.70
CA PRO A 108 5.21 15.24 2.03
C PRO A 108 5.76 16.29 3.01
N GLY A 109 4.90 16.80 3.88
CA GLY A 109 5.28 17.55 5.06
C GLY A 109 5.77 16.67 6.21
N PRO A 110 5.85 17.22 7.44
CA PRO A 110 6.23 16.46 8.62
C PRO A 110 5.27 15.29 8.88
N TRP A 111 5.83 14.10 9.12
CA TRP A 111 5.07 12.90 9.44
C TRP A 111 4.59 12.94 10.90
N ARG A 112 3.34 12.49 11.11
CA ARG A 112 2.71 12.35 12.42
C ARG A 112 2.04 10.99 12.57
N PRO A 113 1.97 10.43 13.79
CA PRO A 113 1.17 9.22 14.03
C PRO A 113 -0.28 9.44 13.60
N TYR A 114 -0.86 8.45 12.91
CA TYR A 114 -2.25 8.46 12.49
C TYR A 114 -3.03 7.31 13.13
N ALA A 115 -2.55 6.07 12.96
CA ALA A 115 -3.16 4.90 13.56
C ALA A 115 -2.08 3.86 13.93
N SER A 116 -2.44 2.93 14.80
CA SER A 116 -1.57 1.83 15.21
C SER A 116 -2.32 0.51 15.13
N THR A 117 -1.60 -0.56 14.79
CA THR A 117 -2.11 -1.92 14.87
C THR A 117 -1.65 -2.57 16.18
N THR A 118 -2.45 -3.49 16.70
CA THR A 118 -2.06 -4.27 17.89
C THR A 118 -1.35 -5.54 17.47
N PRO A 119 -0.18 -5.89 18.04
CA PRO A 119 0.45 -7.18 17.78
C PRO A 119 -0.51 -8.36 18.00
N PRO A 120 -0.43 -9.43 17.17
CA PRO A 120 0.58 -9.68 16.14
C PRO A 120 0.32 -9.00 14.79
N GLY A 121 -0.69 -8.15 14.67
CA GLY A 121 -1.10 -7.51 13.42
C GLY A 121 -0.11 -6.46 12.95
N PHE A 122 0.17 -6.47 11.64
CA PHE A 122 1.01 -5.48 10.96
C PHE A 122 0.17 -4.73 9.92
N PRO A 123 0.27 -3.39 9.81
CA PRO A 123 -0.38 -2.68 8.71
C PRO A 123 0.29 -3.09 7.39
N ASP A 124 -0.52 -3.52 6.42
CA ASP A 124 -0.07 -3.93 5.09
C ASP A 124 -0.69 -3.01 4.03
N GLY A 125 -1.11 -3.48 2.88
CA GLY A 125 -1.69 -2.65 1.84
C GLY A 125 -2.99 -1.96 2.28
N ALA A 126 -3.19 -0.73 1.84
CA ALA A 126 -4.33 0.11 2.23
C ALA A 126 -4.93 0.83 1.02
N THR A 127 -6.14 1.35 1.18
CA THR A 127 -6.80 2.25 0.22
C THR A 127 -7.67 3.27 0.95
N VAL A 128 -8.08 4.35 0.28
CA VAL A 128 -8.97 5.36 0.86
C VAL A 128 -10.30 5.35 0.11
N ASP A 129 -11.41 5.37 0.86
CA ASP A 129 -12.74 5.46 0.28
C ASP A 129 -13.16 6.89 -0.09
N ALA A 130 -14.33 7.04 -0.72
CA ALA A 130 -14.85 8.33 -1.14
C ALA A 130 -15.21 9.27 0.03
N GLU A 131 -15.40 8.73 1.22
CA GLU A 131 -15.66 9.49 2.45
C GLU A 131 -14.36 9.94 3.15
N GLY A 132 -13.18 9.51 2.64
CA GLY A 132 -11.87 9.86 3.18
C GLY A 132 -11.37 8.94 4.28
N TYR A 133 -12.01 7.80 4.51
CA TYR A 133 -11.58 6.81 5.49
C TYR A 133 -10.53 5.88 4.89
N LEU A 134 -9.52 5.54 5.69
CA LEU A 134 -8.45 4.62 5.30
C LEU A 134 -8.84 3.19 5.65
N TRP A 135 -8.83 2.31 4.65
CA TRP A 135 -8.97 0.87 4.81
C TRP A 135 -7.59 0.23 4.79
N SER A 136 -7.25 -0.54 5.81
CA SER A 136 -5.94 -1.19 5.97
C SER A 136 -6.10 -2.68 6.20
N ALA A 137 -5.48 -3.49 5.35
CA ALA A 137 -5.29 -4.90 5.63
C ALA A 137 -4.30 -5.05 6.80
N GLN A 138 -4.63 -5.92 7.75
CA GLN A 138 -3.77 -6.18 8.91
C GLN A 138 -3.23 -7.61 8.86
N PHE A 139 -2.05 -7.74 8.29
CA PHE A 139 -1.33 -9.01 8.16
C PHE A 139 -1.11 -9.65 9.54
N LYS A 140 -1.42 -10.93 9.70
CA LYS A 140 -1.42 -11.70 10.96
C LYS A 140 -2.44 -11.27 12.02
N ALA A 141 -3.45 -10.49 11.65
CA ALA A 141 -4.51 -10.09 12.58
C ALA A 141 -5.90 -10.55 12.15
N SER A 142 -6.03 -11.30 11.05
CA SER A 142 -7.30 -11.82 10.53
C SER A 142 -8.36 -10.73 10.39
N GLN A 143 -7.97 -9.53 9.94
CA GLN A 143 -8.91 -8.41 9.83
C GLN A 143 -8.49 -7.36 8.80
N VAL A 144 -9.47 -6.63 8.31
CA VAL A 144 -9.32 -5.34 7.62
C VAL A 144 -9.94 -4.28 8.53
N VAL A 145 -9.26 -3.16 8.71
CA VAL A 145 -9.74 -2.07 9.58
C VAL A 145 -9.98 -0.82 8.75
N ARG A 146 -11.14 -0.19 8.96
CA ARG A 146 -11.48 1.13 8.44
C ARG A 146 -11.18 2.17 9.52
N TYR A 147 -10.35 3.15 9.20
CA TYR A 147 -9.98 4.26 10.08
C TYR A 147 -10.61 5.56 9.60
N ALA A 148 -11.21 6.31 10.51
CA ALA A 148 -11.70 7.66 10.25
C ALA A 148 -10.54 8.63 9.92
N PRO A 149 -10.80 9.80 9.29
CA PRO A 149 -9.76 10.77 8.97
C PRO A 149 -8.91 11.25 10.16
N ASP A 150 -9.41 11.12 11.38
CA ASP A 150 -8.69 11.42 12.62
C ASP A 150 -7.92 10.23 13.22
N GLY A 151 -7.90 9.08 12.53
CA GLY A 151 -7.18 7.87 12.94
C GLY A 151 -7.95 6.95 13.88
N ARG A 152 -9.17 7.29 14.31
CA ARG A 152 -10.00 6.40 15.12
C ARG A 152 -10.51 5.21 14.29
N ILE A 153 -10.61 4.05 14.91
CA ILE A 153 -11.25 2.88 14.28
C ILE A 153 -12.75 3.16 14.11
N ASP A 154 -13.20 3.11 12.86
CA ASP A 154 -14.62 3.19 12.49
C ASP A 154 -15.23 1.80 12.41
N ARG A 155 -14.52 0.85 11.75
CA ARG A 155 -15.03 -0.49 11.50
C ARG A 155 -13.91 -1.51 11.46
N VAL A 156 -14.20 -2.70 11.96
CA VAL A 156 -13.33 -3.88 11.83
C VAL A 156 -14.09 -4.95 11.06
N ILE A 157 -13.49 -5.46 9.99
CA ILE A 157 -14.01 -6.57 9.21
C ILE A 157 -13.16 -7.81 9.53
N PRO A 158 -13.71 -8.82 10.22
CA PRO A 158 -13.01 -10.06 10.46
C PRO A 158 -12.81 -10.83 9.16
N MET A 159 -11.63 -11.43 9.00
CA MET A 159 -11.26 -12.20 7.81
C MET A 159 -11.16 -13.69 8.16
N PRO A 160 -11.54 -14.58 7.23
CA PRO A 160 -11.45 -16.03 7.43
C PRO A 160 -10.01 -16.57 7.29
N VAL A 161 -9.01 -15.68 7.17
CA VAL A 161 -7.60 -16.02 7.03
C VAL A 161 -6.74 -15.04 7.84
N ASP A 162 -5.59 -15.51 8.31
CA ASP A 162 -4.68 -14.72 9.15
C ASP A 162 -4.02 -13.55 8.43
N LYS A 163 -3.80 -13.70 7.11
CA LYS A 163 -2.88 -12.83 6.37
C LYS A 163 -3.57 -12.10 5.22
N PRO A 164 -4.55 -11.18 5.49
CA PRO A 164 -4.95 -10.21 4.49
C PRO A 164 -3.75 -9.30 4.17
N THR A 165 -3.52 -9.00 2.89
CA THR A 165 -2.29 -8.31 2.44
C THR A 165 -2.54 -6.96 1.82
N ALA A 166 -3.62 -6.79 1.05
CA ALA A 166 -3.96 -5.50 0.47
C ALA A 166 -5.46 -5.39 0.23
N VAL A 167 -5.94 -4.16 0.11
CA VAL A 167 -7.33 -3.84 -0.19
C VAL A 167 -7.41 -2.85 -1.33
N ALA A 168 -8.42 -3.02 -2.19
CA ALA A 168 -8.71 -2.10 -3.29
C ALA A 168 -10.20 -2.09 -3.60
N PHE A 169 -10.74 -0.92 -3.90
CA PHE A 169 -12.10 -0.80 -4.42
C PHE A 169 -12.17 -1.15 -5.90
N GLY A 170 -13.24 -1.81 -6.31
CA GLY A 170 -13.51 -2.18 -7.69
C GLY A 170 -14.99 -2.42 -7.91
N GLY A 171 -15.31 -3.04 -9.06
CA GLY A 171 -16.66 -3.10 -9.56
C GLY A 171 -17.01 -1.85 -10.38
N PRO A 172 -18.12 -1.87 -11.14
CA PRO A 172 -18.49 -0.75 -12.01
C PRO A 172 -18.78 0.54 -11.25
N ASP A 173 -19.27 0.42 -10.01
CA ASP A 173 -19.62 1.55 -9.14
C ASP A 173 -18.60 1.77 -8.01
N LEU A 174 -17.46 1.05 -8.00
CA LEU A 174 -16.44 1.07 -6.95
C LEU A 174 -17.01 0.76 -5.56
N ASP A 175 -17.99 -0.11 -5.50
CA ASP A 175 -18.74 -0.52 -4.30
C ASP A 175 -18.37 -1.92 -3.79
N VAL A 176 -17.39 -2.57 -4.42
CA VAL A 176 -16.84 -3.84 -3.99
C VAL A 176 -15.44 -3.62 -3.43
N LEU A 177 -15.16 -4.07 -2.21
CA LEU A 177 -13.83 -4.10 -1.65
C LEU A 177 -13.19 -5.47 -1.89
N TYR A 178 -12.18 -5.50 -2.74
CA TYR A 178 -11.33 -6.68 -2.99
C TYR A 178 -10.21 -6.74 -1.97
N ILE A 179 -9.93 -7.94 -1.46
CA ILE A 179 -8.95 -8.18 -0.42
C ILE A 179 -8.05 -9.33 -0.87
N THR A 180 -6.77 -9.06 -1.07
CA THR A 180 -5.77 -10.10 -1.32
C THR A 180 -5.31 -10.71 -0.02
N THR A 181 -4.93 -11.99 -0.07
CA THR A 181 -4.46 -12.74 1.10
C THR A 181 -3.20 -13.52 0.78
N ALA A 182 -2.44 -13.93 1.78
CA ALA A 182 -1.21 -14.70 1.59
C ALA A 182 -1.27 -16.06 2.26
N SER A 183 -0.67 -17.07 1.58
CA SER A 183 -0.41 -18.42 2.10
C SER A 183 1.08 -18.66 2.40
N GLN A 184 1.94 -17.66 2.18
CA GLN A 184 3.39 -17.79 2.37
C GLN A 184 3.76 -18.14 3.82
N HIS A 185 4.72 -19.02 4.00
CA HIS A 185 5.22 -19.49 5.30
C HIS A 185 4.13 -20.12 6.19
N MET A 186 3.11 -20.73 5.59
CA MET A 186 2.12 -21.54 6.28
C MET A 186 2.49 -23.03 6.16
N SER A 187 2.37 -23.75 7.26
CA SER A 187 2.49 -25.21 7.27
C SER A 187 1.28 -25.88 6.57
N PRO A 188 1.37 -27.16 6.18
CA PRO A 188 0.23 -27.89 5.64
C PRO A 188 -1.00 -27.86 6.56
N ASP A 189 -0.82 -27.94 7.88
CA ASP A 189 -1.92 -27.92 8.85
C ASP A 189 -2.57 -26.55 8.93
N GLU A 190 -1.79 -25.47 8.90
CA GLU A 190 -2.30 -24.10 8.84
C GLU A 190 -3.07 -23.83 7.54
N LEU A 191 -2.60 -24.37 6.40
CA LEU A 191 -3.31 -24.27 5.12
C LEU A 191 -4.62 -25.06 5.14
N ALA A 192 -4.62 -26.27 5.75
CA ALA A 192 -5.84 -27.06 5.92
C ALA A 192 -6.89 -26.36 6.82
N ALA A 193 -6.42 -25.63 7.85
CA ALA A 193 -7.28 -24.84 8.72
C ALA A 193 -7.79 -23.53 8.08
N GLN A 194 -7.06 -23.01 7.06
CA GLN A 194 -7.37 -21.75 6.36
C GLN A 194 -7.44 -21.95 4.85
N PRO A 195 -8.44 -22.67 4.31
CA PRO A 195 -8.50 -23.04 2.90
C PRO A 195 -8.59 -21.85 1.93
N LEU A 196 -8.92 -20.66 2.43
CA LEU A 196 -8.96 -19.41 1.65
C LEU A 196 -7.65 -18.61 1.71
N ALA A 197 -6.61 -19.10 2.39
CA ALA A 197 -5.31 -18.44 2.42
C ALA A 197 -4.68 -18.41 1.01
N GLY A 198 -4.32 -17.22 0.55
CA GLY A 198 -3.84 -16.97 -0.82
C GLY A 198 -4.94 -16.65 -1.85
N ALA A 199 -6.21 -16.71 -1.46
CA ALA A 199 -7.31 -16.32 -2.34
C ALA A 199 -7.47 -14.79 -2.43
N LEU A 200 -8.14 -14.36 -3.50
CA LEU A 200 -8.73 -13.02 -3.61
C LEU A 200 -10.16 -13.09 -3.07
N LEU A 201 -10.44 -12.30 -2.04
CA LEU A 201 -11.75 -12.18 -1.42
C LEU A 201 -12.41 -10.87 -1.85
N ALA A 202 -13.74 -10.81 -1.78
CA ALA A 202 -14.53 -9.63 -2.09
C ALA A 202 -15.67 -9.49 -1.09
N ILE A 203 -15.95 -8.25 -0.69
CA ILE A 203 -17.07 -7.91 0.19
C ILE A 203 -17.79 -6.66 -0.31
N ASP A 204 -19.05 -6.49 0.09
CA ASP A 204 -19.73 -5.21 0.06
C ASP A 204 -19.35 -4.43 1.33
N PRO A 205 -18.59 -3.33 1.23
CA PRO A 205 -18.20 -2.53 2.40
C PRO A 205 -19.28 -1.52 2.83
N GLY A 206 -20.37 -1.38 2.07
CA GLY A 206 -21.43 -0.39 2.29
C GLY A 206 -20.99 1.05 2.03
N VAL A 207 -19.86 1.26 1.38
CA VAL A 207 -19.33 2.56 0.94
C VAL A 207 -18.65 2.40 -0.41
N ARG A 208 -18.40 3.51 -1.09
CA ARG A 208 -17.74 3.49 -2.40
C ARG A 208 -16.28 3.93 -2.28
N GLY A 209 -15.44 3.38 -3.14
CA GLY A 209 -14.08 3.83 -3.34
C GLY A 209 -13.99 5.02 -4.30
N LEU A 210 -12.75 5.32 -4.65
CA LEU A 210 -12.39 6.32 -5.65
C LEU A 210 -11.65 5.64 -6.81
N PRO A 211 -11.76 6.15 -8.04
CA PRO A 211 -10.92 5.69 -9.13
C PRO A 211 -9.44 5.86 -8.76
N GLU A 212 -8.65 4.79 -8.95
CA GLU A 212 -7.21 4.87 -8.73
C GLU A 212 -6.58 5.77 -9.79
N PRO A 213 -5.66 6.67 -9.39
CA PRO A 213 -4.97 7.55 -10.33
C PRO A 213 -4.09 6.74 -11.28
N ARG A 214 -4.07 7.17 -12.55
CA ARG A 214 -3.15 6.60 -13.54
C ARG A 214 -1.80 7.31 -13.46
N TYR A 215 -0.74 6.55 -13.70
CA TYR A 215 0.58 7.15 -13.89
C TYR A 215 0.60 8.07 -15.11
N VAL A 216 1.23 9.24 -14.96
CA VAL A 216 1.39 10.20 -16.06
C VAL A 216 2.86 10.19 -16.50
N PRO A 217 3.21 9.49 -17.61
CA PRO A 217 4.59 9.36 -18.06
C PRO A 217 5.16 10.63 -18.71
N HIS A 218 4.33 11.64 -18.93
CA HIS A 218 4.72 12.95 -19.43
C HIS A 218 4.25 14.01 -18.44
N PRO A 219 5.10 14.99 -18.07
CA PRO A 219 4.71 16.13 -17.25
C PRO A 219 3.77 17.07 -18.01
#